data_4f9f67bf630c43bcafb9ff339c15450a
#
_entry.id   4f9f67bf630c43bcafb9ff339c15450a
#
_cell.length_a   1.000
_cell.length_b   1.000
_cell.length_c   1.000
_cell.angle_alpha   90.00
_cell.angle_beta   90.00
_cell.angle_gamma   90.00
#
_symmetry.space_group_name_H-M   'P 1'
#
loop_
_entity.id
_entity.type
_entity.pdbx_description
1 polymer ?
#
loop_
_entity_poly.entity_id
_entity_poly.type
_entity_poly.pdbx_seq_one_letter_code
_entity_poly.pdbx_strand_id
1 'polypeptide(L)' 'MTTVTIRCGMTNSITRSFEDNETIGDMLACTSIRAALSAPENVVAVSGGTTLSPSAYVSHYDSITLEPQASSKA' A
#
# COMPACT_ATOMS: atom_id res chain seq x y z
N MET A 1 13.10 -10.20 6.52
CA MET A 1 12.45 -8.92 6.23
C MET A 1 12.57 -8.59 4.76
N THR A 2 11.55 -8.04 4.19
CA THR A 2 11.51 -7.71 2.77
C THR A 2 11.36 -6.21 2.61
N THR A 3 12.20 -5.61 1.79
CA THR A 3 12.13 -4.19 1.50
C THR A 3 11.14 -3.97 0.35
N VAL A 4 10.16 -3.12 0.59
CA VAL A 4 9.08 -2.87 -0.37
C VAL A 4 8.97 -1.37 -0.58
N THR A 5 8.82 -0.96 -1.83
CA THR A 5 8.59 0.43 -2.19
C THR A 5 7.09 0.67 -2.28
N ILE A 6 6.62 1.67 -1.57
CA ILE A 6 5.20 2.01 -1.55
C ILE A 6 5.03 3.40 -2.13
N ARG A 7 4.14 3.54 -3.08
CA ARG A 7 3.88 4.81 -3.75
C ARG A 7 2.44 5.23 -3.57
N CYS A 8 2.24 6.53 -3.51
CA CYS A 8 0.90 7.10 -3.54
C CYS A 8 0.95 8.29 -4.49
N GLY A 9 0.29 8.15 -5.62
CA GLY A 9 0.38 9.16 -6.66
C GLY A 9 1.72 9.08 -7.38
N MET A 10 2.08 10.15 -8.05
CA MET A 10 3.27 10.17 -8.89
C MET A 10 4.49 10.76 -8.19
N THR A 11 4.28 11.44 -7.06
CA THR A 11 5.37 12.16 -6.41
C THR A 11 5.74 11.61 -5.04
N ASN A 12 4.85 10.87 -4.40
CA ASN A 12 5.09 10.37 -3.05
C ASN A 12 5.46 8.90 -3.09
N SER A 13 6.62 8.57 -2.56
CA SER A 13 7.03 7.18 -2.45
C SER A 13 7.93 7.02 -1.25
N ILE A 14 7.86 5.87 -0.61
CA ILE A 14 8.73 5.51 0.49
C ILE A 14 9.17 4.07 0.31
N THR A 15 10.27 3.71 0.93
CA THR A 15 10.76 2.34 0.96
C THR A 15 10.81 1.91 2.42
N ARG A 16 10.17 0.80 2.74
CA ARG A 16 10.09 0.29 4.11
C ARG A 16 10.36 -1.20 4.10
N SER A 17 10.88 -1.69 5.21
CA SER A 17 11.07 -3.12 5.41
C SER A 17 9.86 -3.67 6.15
N PHE A 18 9.39 -4.82 5.70
CA PHE A 18 8.22 -5.48 6.29
C PHE A 18 8.59 -6.91 6.67
N GLU A 19 7.96 -7.40 7.74
CA GLU A 19 8.13 -8.77 8.14
C GLU A 19 7.23 -9.68 7.32
N ASP A 20 7.57 -10.97 7.31
CA ASP A 20 6.85 -11.92 6.46
C ASP A 20 5.39 -12.08 6.85
N ASN A 21 5.04 -11.76 8.09
CA ASN A 21 3.66 -11.91 8.55
C ASN A 21 2.85 -10.62 8.47
N GLU A 22 3.41 -9.56 7.91
CA GLU A 22 2.67 -8.32 7.77
C GLU A 22 1.80 -8.37 6.53
N THR A 23 0.53 -7.98 6.68
CA THR A 23 -0.42 -8.02 5.58
C THR A 23 -0.61 -6.64 4.97
N ILE A 24 -1.23 -6.61 3.79
CA ILE A 24 -1.59 -5.36 3.14
C ILE A 24 -2.52 -4.55 4.05
N GLY A 25 -3.45 -5.22 4.72
CA GLY A 25 -4.35 -4.53 5.65
C GLY A 25 -3.59 -3.87 6.79
N ASP A 26 -2.57 -4.53 7.32
CA ASP A 26 -1.74 -3.95 8.37
C ASP A 26 -1.00 -2.71 7.85
N MET A 27 -0.49 -2.79 6.61
CA MET A 27 0.21 -1.67 6.00
C MET A 27 -0.74 -0.48 5.80
N LEU A 28 -1.95 -0.75 5.33
CA LEU A 28 -2.92 0.31 5.08
C LEU A 28 -3.40 0.94 6.39
N ALA A 29 -3.40 0.19 7.47
CA ALA A 29 -3.79 0.71 8.78
C ALA A 29 -2.66 1.50 9.45
N CYS A 30 -1.46 1.45 8.91
CA CYS A 30 -0.30 2.12 9.52
C CYS A 30 -0.37 3.62 9.26
N THR A 31 -0.59 4.39 10.32
CA THR A 31 -0.72 5.83 10.23
C THR A 31 0.57 6.48 9.71
N SER A 32 1.72 5.95 10.12
CA SER A 32 3.00 6.47 9.66
C SER A 32 3.16 6.41 8.15
N ILE A 33 2.76 5.30 7.56
CA ILE A 33 2.87 5.13 6.12
C ILE A 33 1.91 6.07 5.41
N ARG A 34 0.68 6.16 5.89
CA ARG A 34 -0.30 7.05 5.28
C ARG A 34 0.13 8.51 5.39
N ALA A 35 0.67 8.89 6.55
CA ALA A 35 1.15 10.26 6.74
C ALA A 35 2.34 10.57 5.84
N ALA A 36 3.27 9.64 5.72
CA ALA A 36 4.44 9.82 4.88
C ALA A 36 4.08 9.99 3.40
N LEU A 37 3.02 9.33 2.97
CA LEU A 37 2.59 9.38 1.57
C LEU A 37 1.45 10.36 1.34
N SER A 38 0.96 11.01 2.38
CA SER A 38 -0.21 11.88 2.31
C SER A 38 -1.41 11.15 1.70
N ALA A 39 -1.54 9.86 2.04
CA ALA A 39 -2.58 9.02 1.47
C ALA A 39 -3.90 9.24 2.21
N PRO A 40 -5.03 9.27 1.49
CA PRO A 40 -6.33 9.36 2.15
C PRO A 40 -6.68 8.06 2.87
N GLU A 41 -7.74 8.08 3.67
CA GLU A 41 -8.11 6.93 4.47
C GLU A 41 -8.60 5.76 3.64
N ASN A 42 -9.22 6.04 2.52
CA ASN A 42 -9.84 4.98 1.72
C ASN A 42 -9.02 4.69 0.47
N VAL A 43 -7.77 4.29 0.68
CA VAL A 43 -6.94 3.87 -0.43
C VAL A 43 -6.94 2.35 -0.54
N VAL A 44 -6.66 1.87 -1.73
CA VAL A 44 -6.45 0.45 -1.99
C VAL A 44 -5.02 0.25 -2.45
N ALA A 45 -4.49 -0.94 -2.19
CA ALA A 45 -3.15 -1.29 -2.61
C ALA A 45 -3.23 -1.99 -3.96
N VAL A 46 -2.35 -1.59 -4.87
CA VAL A 46 -2.34 -2.13 -6.23
C VAL A 46 -0.90 -2.51 -6.57
N SER A 47 -0.72 -3.63 -7.23
CA SER A 47 0.58 -4.05 -7.73
C SER A 47 0.40 -4.63 -9.13
N GLY A 48 1.15 -4.08 -10.10
CA GLY A 48 1.08 -4.57 -11.47
C GLY A 48 -0.29 -4.42 -12.09
N GLY A 49 -1.06 -3.41 -11.68
CA GLY A 49 -2.39 -3.18 -12.21
C GLY A 49 -3.48 -4.02 -11.56
N THR A 50 -3.12 -4.80 -10.53
CA THR A 50 -4.06 -5.66 -9.83
C THR A 50 -4.27 -5.16 -8.42
N THR A 51 -5.53 -5.04 -8.01
CA THR A 51 -5.86 -4.65 -6.64
C THR A 51 -5.53 -5.78 -5.69
N LEU A 52 -4.81 -5.47 -4.63
CA LEU A 52 -4.36 -6.46 -3.66
C LEU A 52 -5.38 -6.62 -2.56
N SER A 53 -5.54 -7.87 -2.10
CA SER A 53 -6.41 -8.17 -0.98
C SER A 53 -5.76 -7.70 0.33
N PRO A 54 -6.54 -7.17 1.29
CA PRO A 54 -5.98 -6.82 2.60
C PRO A 54 -5.35 -8.00 3.33
N SER A 55 -5.75 -9.23 3.01
CA SER A 55 -5.18 -10.40 3.64
C SER A 55 -3.91 -10.89 2.96
N ALA A 56 -3.53 -10.31 1.83
CA ALA A 56 -2.27 -10.66 1.18
C ALA A 56 -1.09 -10.15 2.00
N TYR A 57 0.06 -10.80 1.84
CA TYR A 57 1.25 -10.42 2.59
C TYR A 57 2.07 -9.40 1.80
N VAL A 58 2.52 -8.36 2.50
CA VAL A 58 3.31 -7.29 1.87
C VAL A 58 4.59 -7.84 1.26
N SER A 59 5.21 -8.80 1.94
CA SER A 59 6.50 -9.34 1.52
C SER A 59 6.44 -10.09 0.18
N HIS A 60 5.25 -10.39 -0.31
CA HIS A 60 5.11 -11.04 -1.61
C HIS A 60 5.26 -10.08 -2.79
N TYR A 61 5.42 -8.79 -2.52
CA TYR A 61 5.49 -7.77 -3.56
C TYR A 61 6.74 -6.92 -3.38
N ASP A 62 7.31 -6.47 -4.48
CA ASP A 62 8.47 -5.59 -4.46
C ASP A 62 8.06 -4.13 -4.42
N SER A 63 6.94 -3.80 -5.03
CA SER A 63 6.45 -2.44 -5.01
C SER A 63 4.93 -2.46 -5.00
N ILE A 64 4.35 -1.52 -4.26
CA ILE A 64 2.91 -1.41 -4.07
C ILE A 64 2.53 0.04 -4.28
N THR A 65 1.46 0.26 -5.02
CA THR A 65 0.92 1.59 -5.24
C THR A 65 -0.37 1.73 -4.46
N LEU A 66 -0.52 2.84 -3.74
CA LEU A 66 -1.76 3.15 -3.05
C LEU A 66 -2.56 4.10 -3.93
N GLU A 67 -3.79 3.73 -4.23
CA GLU A 67 -4.68 4.54 -5.05
C GLU A 67 -5.95 4.85 -4.28
N PRO A 68 -6.50 6.04 -4.46
CA PRO A 68 -7.80 6.33 -3.84
C PRO A 68 -8.82 5.33 -4.36
N GLN A 69 -9.61 4.81 -3.46
CA GLN A 69 -10.67 3.90 -3.87
C GLN A 69 -11.69 4.69 -4.67
N ALA A 70 -11.88 4.28 -5.90
CA ALA A 70 -12.86 4.92 -6.75
C ALA A 70 -14.24 4.62 -6.19
N SER A 71 -15.01 5.65 -5.88
CA SER A 71 -16.35 5.43 -5.40
C SER A 71 -17.26 5.22 -6.57
N SER A 72 -17.14 5.23 -7.46
CA SER A 72 -17.87 4.86 -8.64
C SER A 72 -19.30 5.04 -8.63
N LYS A 73 -19.30 5.22 -8.37
CA LYS A 73 -19.98 5.15 -8.47
C LYS A 73 -20.43 5.22 -8.79
N ALA A 74 -20.60 5.19 -9.01
CA ALA A 74 -20.83 5.13 -9.14
C ALA A 74 -21.20 5.20 -9.61
#